data_769ac8c731df8ef33ed3809033a636e8
#
_entry.id   769ac8c731df8ef33ed3809033a636e8
#
_cell.length_a   1.000
_cell.length_b   1.000
_cell.length_c   1.000
_cell.angle_alpha   90.00
_cell.angle_beta   90.00
_cell.angle_gamma   90.00
#
_symmetry.space_group_name_H-M   'P 1'
#
loop_
_entity.id
_entity.type
_entity.pdbx_description
1 polymer ?
#
loop_
_entity_poly.entity_id
_entity_poly.type
_entity_poly.pdbx_seq_one_letter_code
_entity_poly.pdbx_strand_id
1 'polypeptide(L)'
;MPRVQLRDIVSPGDRTAVMGLQLGPGQDQYLNSMEDIFTEAEEEQRAMPHPWAVHDAGTGALVGFAMISDNIPPPMDDDLVGPYYRWKLLIDHRCQRHGYGAAALDAVVDYLATRPGADVLYTSCADGPGSPRGFYLRYGFTDTGRIMWGENVLALALAARG
;
A
#
# COMPACT_ATOMS: atom_id res chain seq x y z
N MET A 1 -4.13 16.37 -12.45
CA MET A 1 -3.77 15.16 -11.71
C MET A 1 -3.73 15.47 -10.22
N PRO A 2 -4.38 14.67 -9.37
CA PRO A 2 -4.30 14.90 -7.94
C PRO A 2 -2.89 14.64 -7.42
N ARG A 3 -2.53 15.34 -6.38
CA ARG A 3 -1.31 15.08 -5.64
C ARG A 3 -1.68 14.79 -4.21
N VAL A 4 -0.97 13.87 -3.59
CA VAL A 4 -1.24 13.46 -2.22
C VAL A 4 -0.01 13.66 -1.36
N GLN A 5 -0.25 13.74 -0.05
CA GLN A 5 0.77 13.78 0.97
C GLN A 5 0.57 12.56 1.87
N LEU A 6 1.65 11.83 2.11
CA LEU A 6 1.66 10.74 3.09
C LEU A 6 1.99 11.36 4.46
N ARG A 7 1.14 11.07 5.45
CA ARG A 7 1.35 11.55 6.81
C ARG A 7 1.43 10.37 7.77
N ASP A 8 2.44 10.36 8.61
CA ASP A 8 2.61 9.31 9.60
C ASP A 8 1.42 9.27 10.56
N ILE A 9 1.05 8.07 10.95
CA ILE A 9 -0.02 7.84 11.92
C ILE A 9 0.65 7.63 13.28
N VAL A 10 0.70 8.69 14.09
CA VAL A 10 1.46 8.68 15.34
C VAL A 10 0.60 8.91 16.57
N SER A 11 -0.56 9.56 16.45
CA SER A 11 -1.44 9.85 17.57
C SER A 11 -2.70 8.99 17.53
N PRO A 12 -3.40 8.82 18.68
CA PRO A 12 -4.73 8.17 18.65
C PRO A 12 -5.72 8.90 17.74
N GLY A 13 -5.62 10.22 17.62
CA GLY A 13 -6.47 11.00 16.72
C GLY A 13 -6.21 10.69 15.25
N ASP A 14 -4.96 10.50 14.85
CA ASP A 14 -4.59 10.09 13.49
C ASP A 14 -5.18 8.73 13.17
N ARG A 15 -5.08 7.79 14.11
CA ARG A 15 -5.63 6.45 13.96
C ARG A 15 -7.16 6.49 13.83
N THR A 16 -7.82 7.26 14.68
CA THR A 16 -9.27 7.44 14.64
C THR A 16 -9.73 7.99 13.30
N ALA A 17 -9.00 8.96 12.75
CA ALA A 17 -9.35 9.56 11.47
C ALA A 17 -9.37 8.52 10.34
N VAL A 18 -8.33 7.67 10.23
CA VAL A 18 -8.29 6.65 9.18
C VAL A 18 -9.29 5.51 9.40
N MET A 19 -9.72 5.28 10.65
CA MET A 19 -10.77 4.29 10.93
C MET A 19 -12.10 4.65 10.28
N GLY A 20 -12.32 5.92 9.93
CA GLY A 20 -13.51 6.38 9.24
C GLY A 20 -13.50 6.17 7.73
N LEU A 21 -12.40 5.67 7.17
CA LEU A 21 -12.33 5.38 5.73
C LEU A 21 -13.30 4.25 5.36
N GLN A 22 -13.92 4.38 4.18
CA GLN A 22 -14.96 3.44 3.74
C GLN A 22 -14.50 2.66 2.52
N LEU A 23 -14.69 1.33 2.58
CA LEU A 23 -14.47 0.44 1.44
C LEU A 23 -15.62 0.57 0.45
N GLY A 24 -15.31 0.45 -0.84
CA GLY A 24 -16.32 0.40 -1.88
C GLY A 24 -16.99 -0.97 -1.96
N PRO A 25 -18.12 -1.07 -2.67
CA PRO A 25 -18.81 -2.34 -2.86
C PRO A 25 -17.88 -3.40 -3.47
N GLY A 26 -17.84 -4.58 -2.87
CA GLY A 26 -17.03 -5.71 -3.33
C GLY A 26 -15.55 -5.63 -2.97
N GLN A 27 -15.07 -4.53 -2.42
CA GLN A 27 -13.66 -4.40 -2.04
C GLN A 27 -13.32 -5.11 -0.74
N ASP A 28 -14.29 -5.33 0.12
CA ASP A 28 -14.12 -6.03 1.40
C ASP A 28 -13.61 -7.46 1.22
N GLN A 29 -13.80 -8.07 0.06
CA GLN A 29 -13.24 -9.40 -0.25
C GLN A 29 -11.73 -9.37 -0.48
N TYR A 30 -11.14 -8.20 -0.74
CA TYR A 30 -9.70 -8.02 -1.01
C TYR A 30 -8.98 -7.22 0.05
N LEU A 31 -9.72 -6.52 0.91
CA LEU A 31 -9.18 -5.66 1.94
C LEU A 31 -9.83 -5.96 3.28
N ASN A 32 -9.03 -6.01 4.32
CA ASN A 32 -9.52 -6.13 5.68
C ASN A 32 -10.09 -4.79 6.16
N SER A 33 -10.87 -4.81 7.24
CA SER A 33 -11.26 -3.57 7.91
C SER A 33 -10.03 -2.83 8.42
N MET A 34 -10.14 -1.51 8.64
CA MET A 34 -9.02 -0.74 9.18
C MET A 34 -8.56 -1.28 10.54
N GLU A 35 -9.49 -1.72 11.38
CA GLU A 35 -9.14 -2.33 12.67
C GLU A 35 -8.29 -3.59 12.48
N ASP A 36 -8.69 -4.48 11.56
CA ASP A 36 -7.93 -5.69 11.26
C ASP A 36 -6.54 -5.38 10.71
N ILE A 37 -6.43 -4.34 9.87
CA ILE A 37 -5.14 -3.90 9.32
C ILE A 37 -4.18 -3.49 10.45
N PHE A 38 -4.65 -2.69 11.41
CA PHE A 38 -3.83 -2.29 12.54
C PHE A 38 -3.47 -3.47 13.43
N THR A 39 -4.39 -4.41 13.64
CA THR A 39 -4.12 -5.63 14.39
C THR A 39 -3.04 -6.48 13.71
N GLU A 40 -3.15 -6.68 12.39
CA GLU A 40 -2.13 -7.39 11.63
C GLU A 40 -0.76 -6.72 11.74
N ALA A 41 -0.73 -5.39 11.66
CA ALA A 41 0.52 -4.64 11.78
C ALA A 41 1.18 -4.82 13.14
N GLU A 42 0.37 -4.83 14.21
CA GLU A 42 0.87 -5.05 15.56
C GLU A 42 1.39 -6.48 15.77
N GLU A 43 0.75 -7.46 15.16
CA GLU A 43 1.11 -8.87 15.28
C GLU A 43 2.30 -9.26 14.41
N GLU A 44 2.51 -8.58 13.28
CA GLU A 44 3.54 -8.94 12.29
C GLU A 44 4.63 -7.89 12.20
N GLN A 45 5.30 -7.63 13.32
CA GLN A 45 6.37 -6.63 13.38
C GLN A 45 7.60 -7.01 12.55
N ARG A 46 7.80 -8.30 12.24
CA ARG A 46 8.89 -8.77 11.37
C ARG A 46 8.80 -8.14 9.98
N ALA A 47 7.60 -7.81 9.54
CA ALA A 47 7.36 -7.20 8.23
C ALA A 47 7.65 -5.70 8.21
N MET A 48 8.09 -5.10 9.31
CA MET A 48 8.43 -3.68 9.41
C MET A 48 7.31 -2.77 8.91
N PRO A 49 6.08 -2.90 9.43
CA PRO A 49 4.95 -2.13 8.91
C PRO A 49 5.12 -0.64 9.13
N HIS A 50 4.92 0.14 8.07
CA HIS A 50 4.95 1.60 8.10
C HIS A 50 3.64 2.12 7.51
N PRO A 51 2.67 2.52 8.35
CA PRO A 51 1.38 3.02 7.90
C PRO A 51 1.40 4.53 7.67
N TRP A 52 0.62 4.98 6.68
CA TRP A 52 0.40 6.41 6.42
C TRP A 52 -1.08 6.70 6.19
N ALA A 53 -1.52 7.86 6.65
CA ALA A 53 -2.74 8.48 6.17
C ALA A 53 -2.42 9.19 4.84
N VAL A 54 -3.29 9.04 3.86
CA VAL A 54 -3.13 9.67 2.54
C VAL A 54 -4.06 10.88 2.48
N HIS A 55 -3.48 12.07 2.32
CA HIS A 55 -4.23 13.33 2.26
C HIS A 55 -4.09 13.96 0.87
N ASP A 56 -5.16 14.57 0.37
CA ASP A 56 -5.07 15.43 -0.80
C ASP A 56 -4.15 16.61 -0.48
N ALA A 57 -3.12 16.82 -1.28
CA ALA A 57 -2.12 17.86 -1.00
C ALA A 57 -2.66 19.27 -1.16
N GLY A 58 -3.70 19.44 -1.99
CA GLY A 58 -4.30 20.76 -2.22
C GLY A 58 -5.32 21.16 -1.17
N THR A 59 -6.16 20.22 -0.74
CA THR A 59 -7.25 20.49 0.20
C THR A 59 -6.96 20.08 1.64
N GLY A 60 -5.99 19.17 1.84
CA GLY A 60 -5.71 18.58 3.14
C GLY A 60 -6.69 17.49 3.54
N ALA A 61 -7.66 17.15 2.70
CA ALA A 61 -8.67 16.15 3.02
C ALA A 61 -8.05 14.76 3.10
N LEU A 62 -8.47 13.95 4.08
CA LEU A 62 -8.09 12.55 4.18
C LEU A 62 -8.81 11.77 3.08
N VAL A 63 -8.07 11.07 2.22
CA VAL A 63 -8.63 10.34 1.08
C VAL A 63 -8.31 8.85 1.09
N GLY A 64 -7.37 8.41 1.92
CA GLY A 64 -6.99 7.00 1.93
C GLY A 64 -5.97 6.63 2.99
N PHE A 65 -5.47 5.42 2.85
CA PHE A 65 -4.50 4.80 3.73
C PHE A 65 -3.52 3.97 2.91
N ALA A 66 -2.25 4.00 3.27
CA ALA A 66 -1.23 3.16 2.65
C ALA A 66 -0.33 2.57 3.74
N MET A 67 0.12 1.34 3.53
CA MET A 67 1.07 0.70 4.44
C MET A 67 2.03 -0.16 3.64
N ILE A 68 3.31 -0.03 3.93
CA ILE A 68 4.36 -0.84 3.33
C ILE A 68 5.13 -1.60 4.40
N SER A 69 5.82 -2.66 3.98
CA SER A 69 6.96 -3.17 4.72
C SER A 69 8.14 -2.27 4.38
N ASP A 70 8.74 -1.66 5.38
CA ASP A 70 9.75 -0.63 5.20
C ASP A 70 11.12 -1.17 5.61
N ASN A 71 11.82 -1.76 4.65
CA ASN A 71 13.18 -2.29 4.82
C ASN A 71 13.26 -3.46 5.80
N ILE A 72 12.64 -4.58 5.44
CA ILE A 72 12.73 -5.82 6.22
C ILE A 72 14.21 -6.24 6.29
N PRO A 73 14.79 -6.38 7.51
CA PRO A 73 16.20 -6.74 7.64
C PRO A 73 16.47 -8.19 7.27
N PRO A 74 17.67 -8.47 6.68
CA PRO A 74 18.06 -9.85 6.44
C PRO A 74 18.48 -10.54 7.76
N PRO A 75 18.36 -11.89 7.87
CA PRO A 75 17.72 -12.77 6.90
C PRO A 75 16.19 -12.63 6.93
N MET A 76 15.58 -12.64 5.75
CA MET A 76 14.13 -12.51 5.65
C MET A 76 13.48 -13.89 5.65
N ASP A 77 12.42 -14.06 6.45
CA ASP A 77 11.70 -15.32 6.53
C ASP A 77 10.98 -15.64 5.21
N ASP A 78 10.78 -16.93 4.93
CA ASP A 78 10.18 -17.38 3.67
C ASP A 78 8.72 -16.96 3.51
N ASP A 79 8.04 -16.63 4.60
CA ASP A 79 6.66 -16.17 4.58
C ASP A 79 6.51 -14.65 4.42
N LEU A 80 7.62 -13.96 4.16
CA LEU A 80 7.64 -12.52 3.92
C LEU A 80 8.08 -12.23 2.47
N VAL A 81 7.65 -11.08 1.97
CA VAL A 81 8.07 -10.55 0.67
C VAL A 81 8.66 -9.15 0.91
N GLY A 82 9.85 -8.92 0.42
CA GLY A 82 10.50 -7.63 0.64
C GLY A 82 11.89 -7.57 0.04
N PRO A 83 12.74 -6.62 0.52
CA PRO A 83 12.63 -5.81 1.75
C PRO A 83 11.55 -4.73 1.74
N TYR A 84 11.04 -4.33 0.57
CA TYR A 84 9.97 -3.34 0.45
C TYR A 84 8.75 -3.96 -0.22
N TYR A 85 7.60 -3.89 0.45
CA TYR A 85 6.38 -4.54 -0.01
C TYR A 85 5.18 -3.66 0.29
N ARG A 86 4.30 -3.41 -0.72
CA ARG A 86 3.05 -2.72 -0.48
C ARG A 86 2.09 -3.67 0.22
N TRP A 87 1.88 -3.46 1.50
CA TRP A 87 0.99 -4.30 2.31
C TRP A 87 -0.47 -3.91 2.09
N LYS A 88 -0.78 -2.61 2.20
CA LYS A 88 -2.14 -2.11 2.02
C LYS A 88 -2.14 -0.81 1.24
N LEU A 89 -3.15 -0.62 0.40
CA LEU A 89 -3.44 0.64 -0.27
C LEU A 89 -4.96 0.74 -0.40
N LEU A 90 -5.54 1.70 0.27
CA LEU A 90 -6.97 1.93 0.32
C LEU A 90 -7.28 3.39 -0.02
N ILE A 91 -8.17 3.62 -0.98
CA ILE A 91 -8.74 4.94 -1.22
C ILE A 91 -10.20 4.89 -0.79
N ASP A 92 -10.61 5.85 0.03
CA ASP A 92 -11.99 5.95 0.52
C ASP A 92 -12.95 5.88 -0.67
N HIS A 93 -14.01 5.08 -0.54
CA HIS A 93 -14.99 4.88 -1.59
C HIS A 93 -15.51 6.19 -2.18
N ARG A 94 -15.71 7.20 -1.34
CA ARG A 94 -16.21 8.52 -1.74
C ARG A 94 -15.21 9.31 -2.58
N CYS A 95 -13.92 8.90 -2.55
CA CYS A 95 -12.83 9.59 -3.23
C CYS A 95 -12.30 8.82 -4.44
N GLN A 96 -12.86 7.66 -4.77
CA GLN A 96 -12.40 6.83 -5.87
C GLN A 96 -12.69 7.47 -7.23
N ARG A 97 -11.98 6.99 -8.26
CA ARG A 97 -12.08 7.46 -9.65
C ARG A 97 -11.58 8.88 -9.87
N HIS A 98 -10.75 9.39 -8.96
CA HIS A 98 -10.12 10.71 -9.07
C HIS A 98 -8.60 10.62 -9.23
N GLY A 99 -8.04 9.41 -9.39
CA GLY A 99 -6.60 9.22 -9.56
C GLY A 99 -5.80 9.16 -8.27
N TYR A 100 -6.43 9.11 -7.12
CA TYR A 100 -5.73 9.08 -5.83
C TYR A 100 -4.92 7.81 -5.61
N GLY A 101 -5.36 6.67 -6.15
CA GLY A 101 -4.59 5.42 -6.03
C GLY A 101 -3.22 5.53 -6.68
N ALA A 102 -3.16 6.02 -7.91
CA ALA A 102 -1.90 6.24 -8.62
C ALA A 102 -1.06 7.33 -7.95
N ALA A 103 -1.70 8.41 -7.47
CA ALA A 103 -1.01 9.47 -6.75
C ALA A 103 -0.40 8.95 -5.44
N ALA A 104 -1.10 8.09 -4.73
CA ALA A 104 -0.58 7.47 -3.51
C ALA A 104 0.62 6.58 -3.81
N LEU A 105 0.57 5.78 -4.89
CA LEU A 105 1.73 4.99 -5.30
C LEU A 105 2.92 5.88 -5.69
N ASP A 106 2.67 6.98 -6.40
CA ASP A 106 3.73 7.95 -6.72
C ASP A 106 4.40 8.47 -5.45
N ALA A 107 3.62 8.80 -4.42
CA ALA A 107 4.15 9.28 -3.15
C ALA A 107 4.95 8.20 -2.42
N VAL A 108 4.51 6.94 -2.46
CA VAL A 108 5.25 5.81 -1.90
C VAL A 108 6.58 5.62 -2.65
N VAL A 109 6.57 5.67 -3.98
CA VAL A 109 7.79 5.56 -4.79
C VAL A 109 8.76 6.70 -4.48
N ASP A 110 8.27 7.92 -4.32
CA ASP A 110 9.10 9.07 -3.93
C ASP A 110 9.73 8.85 -2.56
N TYR A 111 8.97 8.34 -1.60
CA TYR A 111 9.50 7.98 -0.29
C TYR A 111 10.60 6.92 -0.40
N LEU A 112 10.36 5.87 -1.20
CA LEU A 112 11.31 4.77 -1.36
C LEU A 112 12.62 5.23 -2.01
N ALA A 113 12.59 6.30 -2.81
CA ALA A 113 13.81 6.88 -3.38
C ALA A 113 14.77 7.39 -2.30
N THR A 114 14.28 7.61 -1.07
CA THR A 114 15.10 8.03 0.07
C THR A 114 15.59 6.86 0.92
N ARG A 115 15.18 5.62 0.60
CA ARG A 115 15.41 4.46 1.46
C ARG A 115 16.57 3.61 0.95
N PRO A 116 17.34 2.99 1.87
CA PRO A 116 18.49 2.18 1.47
C PRO A 116 18.06 0.88 0.77
N GLY A 117 18.72 0.57 -0.34
CA GLY A 117 18.50 -0.68 -1.06
C GLY A 117 17.10 -0.83 -1.66
N ALA A 118 16.38 0.26 -1.86
CA ALA A 118 15.03 0.24 -2.41
C ALA A 118 15.08 0.15 -3.94
N ASP A 119 15.35 -1.04 -4.46
CA ASP A 119 15.46 -1.30 -5.90
C ASP A 119 14.15 -1.81 -6.49
N VAL A 120 13.33 -2.46 -5.69
CA VAL A 120 12.06 -3.07 -6.12
C VAL A 120 11.02 -2.85 -5.04
N LEU A 121 9.80 -2.48 -5.47
CA LEU A 121 8.62 -2.52 -4.62
C LEU A 121 7.78 -3.72 -5.04
N TYR A 122 7.53 -4.63 -4.12
CA TYR A 122 6.65 -5.77 -4.35
C TYR A 122 5.24 -5.48 -3.89
N THR A 123 4.27 -6.17 -4.48
CA THR A 123 2.90 -6.22 -4.00
C THR A 123 2.33 -7.60 -4.32
N SER A 124 1.12 -7.88 -3.85
CA SER A 124 0.42 -9.10 -4.21
C SER A 124 -1.06 -8.83 -4.39
N CYS A 125 -1.70 -9.61 -5.26
CA CYS A 125 -3.13 -9.48 -5.55
C CYS A 125 -3.74 -10.84 -5.79
N ALA A 126 -4.93 -11.07 -5.22
CA ALA A 126 -5.75 -12.21 -5.57
C ALA A 126 -6.39 -11.98 -6.94
N ASP A 127 -6.65 -13.06 -7.67
CA ASP A 127 -7.40 -13.00 -8.93
C ASP A 127 -8.91 -12.89 -8.64
N GLY A 128 -9.66 -12.41 -9.62
CA GLY A 128 -11.11 -12.40 -9.57
C GLY A 128 -11.72 -11.02 -9.85
N PRO A 129 -13.07 -10.96 -9.93
CA PRO A 129 -13.79 -9.72 -10.17
C PRO A 129 -13.48 -8.69 -9.09
N GLY A 130 -13.19 -7.46 -9.50
CA GLY A 130 -12.86 -6.37 -8.58
C GLY A 130 -11.44 -6.41 -8.04
N SER A 131 -10.60 -7.36 -8.48
CA SER A 131 -9.19 -7.42 -8.07
C SER A 131 -8.44 -6.17 -8.52
N PRO A 132 -7.55 -5.63 -7.67
CA PRO A 132 -6.72 -4.47 -8.03
C PRO A 132 -5.57 -4.81 -8.98
N ARG A 133 -5.43 -6.04 -9.44
CA ARG A 133 -4.30 -6.48 -10.28
C ARG A 133 -4.16 -5.62 -11.52
N GLY A 134 -5.26 -5.33 -12.23
CA GLY A 134 -5.24 -4.49 -13.44
C GLY A 134 -4.71 -3.10 -13.16
N PHE A 135 -5.05 -2.52 -12.02
CA PHE A 135 -4.54 -1.23 -11.60
C PHE A 135 -3.02 -1.26 -11.43
N TYR A 136 -2.49 -2.28 -10.75
CA TYR A 136 -1.04 -2.38 -10.54
C TYR A 136 -0.30 -2.65 -11.85
N LEU A 137 -0.84 -3.48 -12.73
CA LEU A 137 -0.21 -3.73 -14.04
C LEU A 137 -0.18 -2.46 -14.89
N ARG A 138 -1.25 -1.67 -14.89
CA ARG A 138 -1.28 -0.39 -15.61
C ARG A 138 -0.31 0.62 -15.01
N TYR A 139 -0.09 0.58 -13.69
CA TYR A 139 0.88 1.46 -13.04
C TYR A 139 2.32 1.14 -13.46
N GLY A 140 2.62 -0.10 -13.78
CA GLY A 140 3.95 -0.51 -14.21
C GLY A 140 4.51 -1.73 -13.51
N PHE A 141 3.74 -2.36 -12.61
CA PHE A 141 4.15 -3.61 -12.00
C PHE A 141 4.11 -4.74 -13.02
N THR A 142 4.97 -5.73 -12.84
CA THR A 142 5.01 -6.94 -13.66
C THR A 142 4.77 -8.17 -12.77
N ASP A 143 4.14 -9.18 -13.33
CA ASP A 143 3.91 -10.44 -12.62
C ASP A 143 5.23 -11.21 -12.52
N THR A 144 5.62 -11.58 -11.30
CA THR A 144 6.87 -12.31 -11.07
C THR A 144 6.73 -13.82 -11.35
N GLY A 145 5.52 -14.33 -11.49
CA GLY A 145 5.24 -15.77 -11.55
C GLY A 145 5.22 -16.45 -10.19
N ARG A 146 5.57 -15.72 -9.12
CA ARG A 146 5.57 -16.22 -7.75
C ARG A 146 4.19 -16.08 -7.14
N ILE A 147 3.80 -17.06 -6.34
CA ILE A 147 2.54 -17.04 -5.59
C ILE A 147 2.87 -17.12 -4.10
N MET A 148 2.29 -16.20 -3.31
CA MET A 148 2.39 -16.17 -1.85
C MET A 148 1.00 -15.99 -1.28
N TRP A 149 0.67 -16.77 -0.27
CA TRP A 149 -0.63 -16.67 0.42
C TRP A 149 -1.84 -16.80 -0.52
N GLY A 150 -1.68 -17.56 -1.63
CA GLY A 150 -2.72 -17.67 -2.66
C GLY A 150 -2.86 -16.46 -3.57
N GLU A 151 -1.92 -15.51 -3.52
CA GLU A 151 -1.94 -14.29 -4.32
C GLU A 151 -0.76 -14.23 -5.28
N ASN A 152 -0.96 -13.57 -6.43
CA ASN A 152 0.11 -13.35 -7.40
C ASN A 152 1.00 -12.21 -6.92
N VAL A 153 2.32 -12.47 -6.85
CA VAL A 153 3.30 -11.45 -6.46
C VAL A 153 3.71 -10.64 -7.69
N LEU A 154 3.59 -9.32 -7.57
CA LEU A 154 3.96 -8.36 -8.62
C LEU A 154 5.17 -7.54 -8.16
N ALA A 155 5.96 -7.05 -9.11
CA ALA A 155 7.17 -6.28 -8.82
C ALA A 155 7.23 -5.01 -9.67
N LEU A 156 7.65 -3.92 -9.04
CA LEU A 156 7.91 -2.64 -9.70
C LEU A 156 9.39 -2.30 -9.52
N ALA A 157 10.11 -2.18 -10.63
CA ALA A 157 11.52 -1.80 -10.61
C ALA A 157 11.64 -0.29 -10.33
N LEU A 158 12.22 0.07 -9.19
CA LEU A 158 12.32 1.46 -8.76
C LEU A 158 13.50 2.20 -9.39
N ALA A 159 14.62 1.51 -9.59
CA ALA A 159 15.80 2.10 -10.19
C ALA A 159 15.55 2.63 -11.61
N ALA A 160 14.64 2.01 -12.34
CA ALA A 160 14.29 2.43 -13.70
C ALA A 160 13.43 3.70 -13.75
N ARG A 161 12.93 4.16 -12.62
CA ARG A 161 12.07 5.34 -12.52
C ARG A 161 12.84 6.60 -12.10
N GLY A 162 14.08 6.45 -11.71
CA GLY A 162 14.94 7.45 -11.12
C GLY A 162 15.19 8.73 -11.89
#